data_85d7586935c760600abd59834b57c55a
#
_entry.id   85d7586935c760600abd59834b57c55a
#
_cell.length_a   1.000
_cell.length_b   1.000
_cell.length_c   1.000
_cell.angle_alpha   90.00
_cell.angle_beta   90.00
_cell.angle_gamma   90.00
#
_symmetry.space_group_name_H-M   'P 1'
#
loop_
_entity.id
_entity.type
_entity.pdbx_description
1 polymer ?
#
loop_
_entity_poly.entity_id
_entity_poly.type
_entity_poly.pdbx_seq_one_letter_code
_entity_poly.pdbx_strand_id
1 'polypeptide(L)'
;MRKRTTLLCLILIQISCFAQTTMSLRECMEYALNNSTKMRIQEADRDDEQLARRESILKAFTPSVDAGAYAYNNYGRTIDPETNTYINTTSFNNGYSISAALTLFNGFKAVNNMRISKMMVKMGLSKQEIEENEICLTTMQAFFNTIYYQQLTNIITEQVQTLEETLTLTKRQEELGQKSHSDVVQIEADLAEKQYSLINTKNRYEESLITLKDIMFYPIEEELILEHSNHLAEKSELTASDIVDYAKEWNPRTKVARGKMKNAMVELKTARWQIAPRLSLYGGWSTSYYNYPGNNTVSTPSFKNQFNNNMGEYIQLSLAIPIYNQLYSITNIRRKKNEYSRATAEYEQSQKEIENEVYRAVNERDGAKAALQQAETFANTQKESFNLNKKKFEQGIISSIEYQTASGKYLEAMASKLNAELQYLIKCAIVRYYNGESYINQF
;
A
#
# COMPACT_ATOMS: atom_id res chain seq x y z
N MET A 1 47.86 36.98 40.08
CA MET A 1 47.97 36.91 38.60
C MET A 1 46.73 36.21 38.05
N ARG A 2 45.76 36.96 37.49
CA ARG A 2 44.50 36.46 36.93
C ARG A 2 44.72 36.13 35.45
N LYS A 3 44.60 34.86 35.07
CA LYS A 3 44.51 34.48 33.64
C LYS A 3 43.04 34.49 33.24
N ARG A 4 42.68 35.42 32.35
CA ARG A 4 41.40 35.49 31.64
C ARG A 4 41.44 34.47 30.50
N THR A 5 40.64 33.44 30.59
CA THR A 5 40.33 32.52 29.49
C THR A 5 39.15 33.10 28.72
N THR A 6 39.41 33.62 27.54
CA THR A 6 38.43 34.03 26.58
C THR A 6 37.83 32.79 25.91
N LEU A 7 36.56 32.52 26.21
CA LEU A 7 35.74 31.49 25.56
C LEU A 7 35.32 31.99 24.18
N LEU A 8 35.94 31.44 23.14
CA LEU A 8 35.60 31.74 21.75
C LEU A 8 34.38 30.87 21.37
N CYS A 9 33.17 31.42 21.42
CA CYS A 9 31.98 30.73 20.89
C CYS A 9 32.08 30.69 19.35
N LEU A 10 32.48 29.55 18.82
CA LEU A 10 32.32 29.22 17.42
C LEU A 10 30.82 28.93 17.15
N ILE A 11 30.11 29.93 16.69
CA ILE A 11 28.78 29.75 16.10
C ILE A 11 29.01 29.06 14.75
N LEU A 12 28.85 27.74 14.72
CA LEU A 12 28.67 26.97 13.49
C LEU A 12 27.32 27.38 12.90
N ILE A 13 27.35 28.34 12.02
CA ILE A 13 26.26 28.60 11.07
C ILE A 13 26.21 27.36 10.17
N GLN A 14 25.32 26.44 10.47
CA GLN A 14 24.88 25.44 9.50
C GLN A 14 24.20 26.20 8.37
N ILE A 15 24.98 26.56 7.36
CA ILE A 15 24.44 26.90 6.05
C ILE A 15 23.80 25.60 5.58
N SER A 16 22.49 25.48 5.74
CA SER A 16 21.68 24.50 5.03
C SER A 16 21.87 24.83 3.55
N CYS A 17 22.85 24.20 2.94
CA CYS A 17 22.97 24.13 1.51
C CYS A 17 21.69 23.40 1.08
N PHE A 18 20.67 24.14 0.59
CA PHE A 18 19.57 23.56 -0.15
C PHE A 18 20.21 22.96 -1.40
N ALA A 19 20.68 21.73 -1.26
CA ALA A 19 21.06 20.94 -2.41
C ALA A 19 19.77 20.75 -3.21
N GLN A 20 19.71 21.36 -4.37
CA GLN A 20 18.69 21.04 -5.37
C GLN A 20 18.79 19.54 -5.62
N THR A 21 17.85 18.78 -5.06
CA THR A 21 17.81 17.32 -5.22
C THR A 21 17.20 17.03 -6.58
N THR A 22 18.05 16.74 -7.54
CA THR A 22 17.63 16.13 -8.80
C THR A 22 17.28 14.68 -8.51
N MET A 23 16.05 14.25 -8.84
CA MET A 23 15.60 12.88 -8.65
C MET A 23 15.26 12.22 -9.98
N SER A 24 15.80 11.03 -10.19
CA SER A 24 15.38 10.11 -11.23
C SER A 24 14.03 9.45 -10.89
N LEU A 25 13.39 8.81 -11.86
CA LEU A 25 12.15 8.06 -11.61
C LEU A 25 12.32 6.99 -10.52
N ARG A 26 13.44 6.27 -10.55
CA ARG A 26 13.75 5.26 -9.54
C ARG A 26 13.84 5.87 -8.14
N GLU A 27 14.58 6.96 -7.99
CA GLU A 27 14.71 7.65 -6.69
C GLU A 27 13.36 8.18 -6.18
N CYS A 28 12.51 8.68 -7.08
CA CYS A 28 11.13 9.07 -6.72
C CYS A 28 10.31 7.88 -6.21
N MET A 29 10.41 6.71 -6.85
CA MET A 29 9.73 5.48 -6.38
C MET A 29 10.28 5.01 -5.04
N GLU A 30 11.61 4.97 -4.86
CA GLU A 30 12.27 4.59 -3.61
C GLU A 30 11.85 5.54 -2.46
N TYR A 31 11.81 6.84 -2.73
CA TYR A 31 11.35 7.83 -1.77
C TYR A 31 9.87 7.62 -1.40
N ALA A 32 9.01 7.40 -2.39
CA ALA A 32 7.59 7.13 -2.18
C ALA A 32 7.35 5.89 -1.32
N LEU A 33 8.07 4.79 -1.59
CA LEU A 33 7.97 3.54 -0.81
C LEU A 33 8.40 3.76 0.65
N ASN A 34 9.52 4.45 0.87
CA ASN A 34 10.08 4.67 2.20
C ASN A 34 9.23 5.60 3.07
N ASN A 35 8.48 6.53 2.47
CA ASN A 35 7.70 7.53 3.19
C ASN A 35 6.17 7.28 3.16
N SER A 36 5.71 6.29 2.38
CA SER A 36 4.28 5.99 2.24
C SER A 36 3.63 5.54 3.54
N THR A 37 2.52 6.17 3.89
CA THR A 37 1.66 5.73 5.01
C THR A 37 1.02 4.37 4.72
N LYS A 38 0.72 4.03 3.46
CA LYS A 38 0.22 2.71 3.06
C LYS A 38 1.24 1.62 3.37
N MET A 39 2.54 1.84 3.11
CA MET A 39 3.59 0.90 3.44
C MET A 39 3.72 0.69 4.95
N ARG A 40 3.65 1.76 5.75
CA ARG A 40 3.66 1.66 7.21
C ARG A 40 2.48 0.87 7.77
N ILE A 41 1.30 1.02 7.17
CA ILE A 41 0.12 0.21 7.52
C ILE A 41 0.37 -1.27 7.19
N GLN A 42 0.90 -1.58 6.00
CA GLN A 42 1.21 -2.96 5.60
C GLN A 42 2.30 -3.61 6.48
N GLU A 43 3.28 -2.85 6.94
CA GLU A 43 4.27 -3.32 7.92
C GLU A 43 3.62 -3.70 9.25
N ALA A 44 2.73 -2.86 9.77
CA ALA A 44 1.97 -3.15 10.99
C ALA A 44 1.08 -4.40 10.83
N ASP A 45 0.34 -4.51 9.72
CA ASP A 45 -0.48 -5.68 9.41
C ASP A 45 0.36 -6.96 9.33
N ARG A 46 1.55 -6.88 8.74
CA ARG A 46 2.49 -8.00 8.66
C ARG A 46 3.01 -8.41 10.02
N ASP A 47 3.32 -7.46 10.88
CA ASP A 47 3.75 -7.74 12.25
C ASP A 47 2.62 -8.40 13.05
N ASP A 48 1.38 -7.95 12.90
CA ASP A 48 0.21 -8.59 13.51
C ASP A 48 0.04 -10.04 13.02
N GLU A 49 0.24 -10.32 11.74
CA GLU A 49 0.21 -11.68 11.19
C GLU A 49 1.34 -12.56 11.77
N GLN A 50 2.53 -12.00 12.02
CA GLN A 50 3.63 -12.72 12.69
C GLN A 50 3.34 -12.96 14.17
N LEU A 51 2.77 -12.00 14.88
CA LEU A 51 2.32 -12.14 16.26
C LEU A 51 1.22 -13.21 16.37
N ALA A 52 0.22 -13.18 15.48
CA ALA A 52 -0.84 -14.20 15.41
C ALA A 52 -0.26 -15.61 15.15
N ARG A 53 0.78 -15.72 14.33
CA ARG A 53 1.50 -16.99 14.13
C ARG A 53 2.19 -17.45 15.41
N ARG A 54 2.90 -16.56 16.10
CA ARG A 54 3.57 -16.85 17.38
C ARG A 54 2.55 -17.30 18.42
N GLU A 55 1.44 -16.57 18.53
CA GLU A 55 0.34 -16.91 19.43
C GLU A 55 -0.26 -18.28 19.13
N SER A 56 -0.48 -18.61 17.84
CA SER A 56 -1.02 -19.92 17.45
C SER A 56 -0.12 -21.08 17.85
N ILE A 57 1.21 -20.89 17.83
CA ILE A 57 2.20 -21.87 18.28
C ILE A 57 2.16 -21.99 19.80
N LEU A 58 2.19 -20.86 20.51
CA LEU A 58 2.17 -20.86 21.98
C LEU A 58 0.87 -21.51 22.50
N LYS A 59 -0.29 -21.14 21.96
CA LYS A 59 -1.59 -21.78 22.33
C LYS A 59 -1.65 -23.29 22.08
N ALA A 60 -0.83 -23.78 21.14
CA ALA A 60 -0.79 -25.22 20.84
C ALA A 60 0.05 -26.02 21.85
N PHE A 61 1.07 -25.42 22.46
CA PHE A 61 2.08 -26.15 23.20
C PHE A 61 2.32 -25.66 24.64
N THR A 62 1.74 -24.52 25.02
CA THR A 62 1.92 -23.97 26.38
C THR A 62 0.60 -23.86 27.10
N PRO A 63 0.55 -24.09 28.43
CA PRO A 63 -0.66 -23.88 29.22
C PRO A 63 -0.96 -22.40 29.36
N SER A 64 -2.26 -22.05 29.47
CA SER A 64 -2.66 -20.78 30.08
C SER A 64 -2.50 -20.92 31.59
N VAL A 65 -2.06 -19.85 32.25
CA VAL A 65 -1.95 -19.78 33.72
C VAL A 65 -2.73 -18.55 34.16
N ASP A 66 -3.68 -18.78 35.03
CA ASP A 66 -4.55 -17.73 35.57
C ASP A 66 -4.48 -17.75 37.09
N ALA A 67 -4.44 -16.56 37.71
CA ALA A 67 -4.56 -16.36 39.14
C ALA A 67 -5.83 -15.62 39.45
N GLY A 68 -6.56 -16.07 40.44
CA GLY A 68 -7.84 -15.49 40.87
C GLY A 68 -7.94 -15.34 42.39
N ALA A 69 -8.62 -14.28 42.81
CA ALA A 69 -9.04 -14.12 44.20
C ALA A 69 -10.51 -13.64 44.20
N TYR A 70 -11.26 -14.14 45.15
CA TYR A 70 -12.63 -13.68 45.36
C TYR A 70 -12.93 -13.44 46.84
N ALA A 71 -13.86 -12.57 47.12
CA ALA A 71 -14.39 -12.35 48.48
C ALA A 71 -15.89 -12.05 48.37
N TYR A 72 -16.69 -12.69 49.24
CA TYR A 72 -18.10 -12.42 49.33
C TYR A 72 -18.65 -12.61 50.74
N ASN A 73 -19.73 -11.92 51.07
CA ASN A 73 -20.53 -12.17 52.26
C ASN A 73 -21.76 -13.01 51.91
N ASN A 74 -22.02 -14.02 52.70
CA ASN A 74 -23.29 -14.78 52.64
C ASN A 74 -24.11 -14.48 53.89
N TYR A 75 -25.38 -14.13 53.70
CA TYR A 75 -26.32 -13.76 54.78
C TYR A 75 -27.36 -14.86 54.96
N GLY A 76 -27.50 -15.34 56.19
CA GLY A 76 -28.49 -16.35 56.54
C GLY A 76 -27.87 -17.72 56.84
N ARG A 77 -28.58 -18.81 56.45
CA ARG A 77 -28.15 -20.17 56.82
C ARG A 77 -26.98 -20.65 55.98
N THR A 78 -25.90 -21.03 56.64
CA THR A 78 -24.70 -21.57 56.03
C THR A 78 -24.24 -22.86 56.76
N ILE A 79 -23.36 -23.64 56.13
CA ILE A 79 -22.71 -24.79 56.79
C ILE A 79 -21.40 -24.28 57.39
N ASP A 80 -21.18 -24.60 58.66
CA ASP A 80 -19.89 -24.38 59.29
C ASP A 80 -18.90 -25.48 58.87
N PRO A 81 -17.78 -25.14 58.24
CA PRO A 81 -16.82 -26.12 57.74
C PRO A 81 -16.15 -26.96 58.83
N GLU A 82 -16.10 -26.47 60.09
CA GLU A 82 -15.46 -27.25 61.20
C GLU A 82 -16.39 -28.27 61.79
N THR A 83 -17.67 -27.87 62.02
CA THR A 83 -18.61 -28.75 62.69
C THR A 83 -19.54 -29.50 61.74
N ASN A 84 -19.52 -29.14 60.46
CA ASN A 84 -20.40 -29.62 59.43
C ASN A 84 -21.91 -29.52 59.79
N THR A 85 -22.25 -28.48 60.60
CA THR A 85 -23.62 -28.20 61.04
C THR A 85 -24.15 -26.91 60.41
N TYR A 86 -25.48 -26.80 60.33
CA TYR A 86 -26.10 -25.57 59.83
C TYR A 86 -26.16 -24.50 60.92
N ILE A 87 -25.61 -23.37 60.60
CA ILE A 87 -25.68 -22.16 61.44
C ILE A 87 -26.38 -21.03 60.69
N ASN A 88 -27.13 -20.18 61.38
CA ASN A 88 -27.76 -18.99 60.82
C ASN A 88 -26.95 -17.76 61.22
N THR A 89 -26.08 -17.31 60.30
CA THR A 89 -25.16 -16.21 60.58
C THR A 89 -24.69 -15.58 59.26
N THR A 90 -24.06 -14.41 59.36
CA THR A 90 -23.33 -13.82 58.27
C THR A 90 -21.96 -14.49 58.16
N SER A 91 -21.60 -15.01 57.03
CA SER A 91 -20.26 -15.53 56.77
C SER A 91 -19.54 -14.70 55.72
N PHE A 92 -18.31 -14.30 55.99
CA PHE A 92 -17.36 -13.73 55.03
C PHE A 92 -16.48 -14.86 54.51
N ASN A 93 -16.41 -14.97 53.21
CA ASN A 93 -15.62 -15.99 52.52
C ASN A 93 -14.69 -15.33 51.51
N ASN A 94 -13.46 -15.75 51.47
CA ASN A 94 -12.56 -15.44 50.36
C ASN A 94 -11.79 -16.66 49.91
N GLY A 95 -11.30 -16.62 48.70
CA GLY A 95 -10.49 -17.70 48.14
C GLY A 95 -9.45 -17.16 47.19
N TYR A 96 -8.39 -17.92 47.09
CA TYR A 96 -7.24 -17.65 46.24
C TYR A 96 -6.96 -18.88 45.41
N SER A 97 -6.68 -18.70 44.09
CA SER A 97 -6.39 -19.83 43.22
C SER A 97 -5.36 -19.45 42.17
N ILE A 98 -4.55 -20.42 41.79
CA ILE A 98 -3.73 -20.40 40.58
C ILE A 98 -4.12 -21.66 39.79
N SER A 99 -4.49 -21.50 38.53
CA SER A 99 -4.87 -22.60 37.67
C SER A 99 -4.11 -22.56 36.35
N ALA A 100 -3.77 -23.72 35.83
CA ALA A 100 -3.16 -23.92 34.53
C ALA A 100 -4.03 -24.84 33.68
N ALA A 101 -4.21 -24.52 32.40
CA ALA A 101 -4.98 -25.33 31.47
C ALA A 101 -4.20 -25.53 30.16
N LEU A 102 -4.07 -26.76 29.73
CA LEU A 102 -3.44 -27.15 28.45
C LEU A 102 -4.36 -28.08 27.67
N THR A 103 -4.70 -27.70 26.44
CA THR A 103 -5.44 -28.57 25.53
C THR A 103 -4.48 -29.52 24.83
N LEU A 104 -4.52 -30.81 25.14
CA LEU A 104 -3.66 -31.83 24.53
C LEU A 104 -4.14 -32.25 23.14
N PHE A 105 -5.46 -32.31 22.96
CA PHE A 105 -6.08 -32.66 21.68
C PHE A 105 -7.45 -31.99 21.52
N ASN A 106 -7.73 -31.44 20.37
CA ASN A 106 -8.99 -30.75 20.04
C ASN A 106 -9.39 -30.94 18.56
N GLY A 107 -9.28 -32.18 18.06
CA GLY A 107 -9.62 -32.44 16.66
C GLY A 107 -8.72 -31.73 15.65
N PHE A 108 -7.41 -31.71 15.89
CA PHE A 108 -6.38 -31.07 15.05
C PHE A 108 -6.54 -29.54 14.88
N LYS A 109 -7.44 -28.89 15.63
CA LYS A 109 -7.68 -27.43 15.53
C LYS A 109 -6.40 -26.64 15.76
N ALA A 110 -5.60 -27.00 16.78
CA ALA A 110 -4.34 -26.32 17.08
C ALA A 110 -3.35 -26.39 15.90
N VAL A 111 -3.14 -27.58 15.33
CA VAL A 111 -2.24 -27.80 14.18
C VAL A 111 -2.74 -27.06 12.94
N ASN A 112 -4.05 -27.07 12.70
CA ASN A 112 -4.63 -26.35 11.56
C ASN A 112 -4.56 -24.84 11.72
N ASN A 113 -4.74 -24.30 12.94
CA ASN A 113 -4.54 -22.88 13.21
C ASN A 113 -3.09 -22.45 12.93
N MET A 114 -2.09 -23.26 13.30
CA MET A 114 -0.69 -23.01 12.94
C MET A 114 -0.45 -23.02 11.41
N ARG A 115 -1.16 -23.88 10.67
CA ARG A 115 -1.09 -23.89 9.20
C ARG A 115 -1.71 -22.65 8.60
N ILE A 116 -2.88 -22.24 9.10
CA ILE A 116 -3.58 -21.03 8.67
C ILE A 116 -2.72 -19.80 8.95
N SER A 117 -2.21 -19.64 10.18
CA SER A 117 -1.37 -18.50 10.54
C SER A 117 -0.08 -18.42 9.72
N LYS A 118 0.54 -19.58 9.39
CA LYS A 118 1.69 -19.62 8.47
C LYS A 118 1.32 -19.16 7.05
N MET A 119 0.12 -19.49 6.57
CA MET A 119 -0.35 -19.02 5.27
C MET A 119 -0.70 -17.54 5.30
N MET A 120 -1.26 -17.01 6.40
CA MET A 120 -1.54 -15.60 6.57
C MET A 120 -0.26 -14.76 6.47
N VAL A 121 0.82 -15.17 7.14
CA VAL A 121 2.13 -14.49 7.01
C VAL A 121 2.62 -14.46 5.54
N LYS A 122 2.44 -15.56 4.79
CA LYS A 122 2.82 -15.60 3.38
C LYS A 122 1.93 -14.68 2.52
N MET A 123 0.63 -14.61 2.85
CA MET A 123 -0.29 -13.70 2.16
C MET A 123 0.02 -12.25 2.48
N GLY A 124 0.45 -11.93 3.69
CA GLY A 124 0.91 -10.60 4.09
C GLY A 124 2.05 -10.09 3.22
N LEU A 125 3.05 -10.93 2.93
CA LEU A 125 4.13 -10.60 1.99
C LEU A 125 3.60 -10.30 0.57
N SER A 126 2.61 -11.08 0.08
CA SER A 126 2.02 -10.81 -1.24
C SER A 126 1.14 -9.57 -1.27
N LYS A 127 0.48 -9.21 -0.16
CA LYS A 127 -0.26 -7.95 -0.04
C LYS A 127 0.69 -6.75 -0.04
N GLN A 128 1.80 -6.85 0.68
CA GLN A 128 2.85 -5.84 0.66
C GLN A 128 3.37 -5.62 -0.76
N GLU A 129 3.65 -6.69 -1.51
CA GLU A 129 4.07 -6.64 -2.91
C GLU A 129 3.03 -5.95 -3.83
N ILE A 130 1.72 -6.11 -3.56
CA ILE A 130 0.65 -5.40 -4.27
C ILE A 130 0.74 -3.89 -4.01
N GLU A 131 0.84 -3.47 -2.74
CA GLU A 131 0.91 -2.05 -2.38
C GLU A 131 2.20 -1.39 -2.90
N GLU A 132 3.34 -2.07 -2.82
CA GLU A 132 4.60 -1.60 -3.39
C GLU A 132 4.47 -1.31 -4.89
N ASN A 133 3.88 -2.23 -5.64
CA ASN A 133 3.69 -2.06 -7.08
C ASN A 133 2.65 -0.99 -7.41
N GLU A 134 1.60 -0.82 -6.59
CA GLU A 134 0.61 0.26 -6.77
C GLU A 134 1.23 1.63 -6.54
N ILE A 135 2.04 1.79 -5.49
CA ILE A 135 2.76 3.03 -5.21
C ILE A 135 3.74 3.35 -6.34
N CYS A 136 4.55 2.37 -6.77
CA CYS A 136 5.49 2.57 -7.87
C CYS A 136 4.79 2.96 -9.18
N LEU A 137 3.69 2.29 -9.54
CA LEU A 137 2.92 2.60 -10.75
C LEU A 137 2.33 4.02 -10.69
N THR A 138 1.74 4.40 -9.56
CA THR A 138 1.13 5.72 -9.37
C THR A 138 2.19 6.82 -9.42
N THR A 139 3.35 6.60 -8.76
CA THR A 139 4.50 7.52 -8.79
C THR A 139 5.05 7.67 -10.20
N MET A 140 5.19 6.57 -10.94
CA MET A 140 5.63 6.57 -12.34
C MET A 140 4.70 7.40 -13.23
N GLN A 141 3.39 7.22 -13.09
CA GLN A 141 2.41 7.97 -13.87
C GLN A 141 2.46 9.47 -13.57
N ALA A 142 2.55 9.83 -12.28
CA ALA A 142 2.68 11.22 -11.87
C ALA A 142 4.00 11.84 -12.33
N PHE A 143 5.12 11.12 -12.23
CA PHE A 143 6.42 11.53 -12.72
C PHE A 143 6.39 11.85 -14.22
N PHE A 144 5.90 10.93 -15.04
CA PHE A 144 5.81 11.14 -16.48
C PHE A 144 4.83 12.26 -16.86
N ASN A 145 3.75 12.44 -16.11
CA ASN A 145 2.86 13.58 -16.30
C ASN A 145 3.55 14.93 -16.00
N THR A 146 4.39 14.96 -14.97
CA THR A 146 5.18 16.16 -14.63
C THR A 146 6.24 16.45 -15.69
N ILE A 147 6.95 15.42 -16.18
CA ILE A 147 7.91 15.54 -17.30
C ILE A 147 7.21 16.04 -18.57
N TYR A 148 5.98 15.56 -18.85
CA TYR A 148 5.20 16.05 -19.98
C TYR A 148 4.98 17.57 -19.90
N TYR A 149 4.49 18.09 -18.79
CA TYR A 149 4.24 19.55 -18.67
C TYR A 149 5.53 20.35 -18.60
N GLN A 150 6.60 19.81 -18.03
CA GLN A 150 7.92 20.45 -18.04
C GLN A 150 8.43 20.65 -19.49
N GLN A 151 8.41 19.59 -20.29
CA GLN A 151 8.88 19.65 -21.68
C GLN A 151 7.95 20.50 -22.56
N LEU A 152 6.61 20.41 -22.36
CA LEU A 152 5.65 21.25 -23.05
C LEU A 152 5.87 22.73 -22.75
N THR A 153 6.19 23.09 -21.50
CA THR A 153 6.56 24.44 -21.09
C THR A 153 7.78 24.94 -21.85
N ASN A 154 8.81 24.10 -22.01
CA ASN A 154 10.02 24.46 -22.75
C ASN A 154 9.70 24.71 -24.23
N ILE A 155 8.90 23.85 -24.87
CA ILE A 155 8.49 24.00 -26.26
C ILE A 155 7.72 25.31 -26.49
N ILE A 156 6.76 25.63 -25.60
CA ILE A 156 5.98 26.86 -25.70
C ILE A 156 6.87 28.10 -25.44
N THR A 157 7.83 28.01 -24.53
CA THR A 157 8.80 29.09 -24.25
C THR A 157 9.63 29.41 -25.50
N GLU A 158 10.14 28.38 -26.18
CA GLU A 158 10.87 28.56 -27.45
C GLU A 158 9.98 29.20 -28.53
N GLN A 159 8.69 28.86 -28.58
CA GLN A 159 7.75 29.46 -29.52
C GLN A 159 7.45 30.94 -29.20
N VAL A 160 7.29 31.29 -27.92
CA VAL A 160 7.10 32.70 -27.49
C VAL A 160 8.34 33.51 -27.94
N GLN A 161 9.55 33.02 -27.69
CA GLN A 161 10.78 33.68 -28.10
C GLN A 161 10.84 33.83 -29.64
N THR A 162 10.48 32.79 -30.40
CA THR A 162 10.42 32.86 -31.85
C THR A 162 9.43 33.91 -32.37
N LEU A 163 8.26 34.04 -31.69
CA LEU A 163 7.27 35.08 -32.05
C LEU A 163 7.74 36.50 -31.68
N GLU A 164 8.46 36.71 -30.58
CA GLU A 164 9.04 37.98 -30.21
C GLU A 164 10.05 38.44 -31.28
N GLU A 165 10.93 37.53 -31.75
CA GLU A 165 11.86 37.80 -32.85
C GLU A 165 11.10 38.13 -34.15
N THR A 166 10.04 37.36 -34.45
CA THR A 166 9.21 37.55 -35.63
C THR A 166 8.47 38.91 -35.59
N LEU A 167 7.94 39.28 -34.43
CA LEU A 167 7.28 40.57 -34.25
C LEU A 167 8.25 41.75 -34.51
N THR A 168 9.47 41.66 -33.97
CA THR A 168 10.51 42.66 -34.15
C THR A 168 10.85 42.83 -35.63
N LEU A 169 11.01 41.72 -36.36
CA LEU A 169 11.26 41.72 -37.80
C LEU A 169 10.06 42.30 -38.59
N THR A 170 8.83 41.92 -38.27
CA THR A 170 7.61 42.38 -38.95
C THR A 170 7.39 43.87 -38.77
N LYS A 171 7.65 44.44 -37.57
CA LYS A 171 7.59 45.90 -37.31
C LYS A 171 8.60 46.64 -38.18
N ARG A 172 9.82 46.14 -38.31
CA ARG A 172 10.82 46.76 -39.18
C ARG A 172 10.45 46.69 -40.68
N GLN A 173 9.82 45.58 -41.10
CA GLN A 173 9.30 45.43 -42.47
C GLN A 173 8.11 46.37 -42.72
N GLU A 174 7.25 46.64 -41.74
CA GLU A 174 6.19 47.62 -41.82
C GLU A 174 6.77 49.05 -42.02
N GLU A 175 7.77 49.45 -41.22
CA GLU A 175 8.45 50.74 -41.37
C GLU A 175 9.05 50.91 -42.79
N LEU A 176 9.49 49.82 -43.40
CA LEU A 176 10.02 49.83 -44.77
C LEU A 176 8.94 49.68 -45.84
N GLY A 177 7.66 49.60 -45.48
CA GLY A 177 6.52 49.45 -46.40
C GLY A 177 6.40 48.08 -47.03
N GLN A 178 7.09 47.03 -46.49
CA GLN A 178 7.09 45.68 -47.00
C GLN A 178 5.99 44.81 -46.37
N LYS A 179 5.47 45.15 -45.22
CA LYS A 179 4.38 44.50 -44.50
C LYS A 179 3.29 45.48 -44.12
N SER A 180 2.06 45.00 -43.93
CA SER A 180 0.93 45.80 -43.50
C SER A 180 0.90 45.96 -41.98
N HIS A 181 0.25 47.02 -41.50
CA HIS A 181 -0.06 47.16 -40.07
C HIS A 181 -0.92 45.99 -39.54
N SER A 182 -1.77 45.43 -40.37
CA SER A 182 -2.57 44.26 -40.05
C SER A 182 -1.71 43.01 -39.73
N ASP A 183 -0.56 42.85 -40.40
CA ASP A 183 0.37 41.72 -40.13
C ASP A 183 1.03 41.91 -38.76
N VAL A 184 1.39 43.13 -38.38
CA VAL A 184 1.98 43.45 -37.06
C VAL A 184 0.97 43.12 -35.95
N VAL A 185 -0.28 43.66 -36.08
CA VAL A 185 -1.34 43.43 -35.08
C VAL A 185 -1.67 41.94 -34.93
N GLN A 186 -1.63 41.19 -36.04
CA GLN A 186 -1.88 39.73 -36.00
C GLN A 186 -0.76 39.02 -35.22
N ILE A 187 0.51 39.32 -35.46
CA ILE A 187 1.63 38.72 -34.73
C ILE A 187 1.61 39.13 -33.24
N GLU A 188 1.19 40.35 -32.91
CA GLU A 188 1.00 40.78 -31.52
C GLU A 188 -0.11 39.98 -30.83
N ALA A 189 -1.22 39.71 -31.52
CA ALA A 189 -2.29 38.87 -31.02
C ALA A 189 -1.81 37.41 -30.78
N ASP A 190 -1.05 36.85 -31.73
CA ASP A 190 -0.48 35.51 -31.63
C ASP A 190 0.51 35.38 -30.47
N LEU A 191 1.36 36.42 -30.28
CA LEU A 191 2.28 36.48 -29.15
C LEU A 191 1.52 36.48 -27.81
N ALA A 192 0.48 37.32 -27.71
CA ALA A 192 -0.35 37.39 -26.50
C ALA A 192 -1.05 36.03 -26.21
N GLU A 193 -1.56 35.34 -27.22
CA GLU A 193 -2.13 33.96 -27.09
C GLU A 193 -1.10 32.97 -26.59
N LYS A 194 0.11 32.97 -27.14
CA LYS A 194 1.17 32.02 -26.72
C LYS A 194 1.71 32.33 -25.32
N GLN A 195 1.80 33.61 -24.96
CA GLN A 195 2.17 34.02 -23.58
C GLN A 195 1.09 33.53 -22.58
N TYR A 196 -0.19 33.67 -22.91
CA TYR A 196 -1.29 33.12 -22.11
C TYR A 196 -1.20 31.61 -22.00
N SER A 197 -0.94 30.90 -23.11
CA SER A 197 -0.73 29.45 -23.13
C SER A 197 0.47 29.02 -22.25
N LEU A 198 1.56 29.80 -22.27
CA LEU A 198 2.74 29.55 -21.44
C LEU A 198 2.41 29.64 -19.95
N ILE A 199 1.65 30.69 -19.54
CA ILE A 199 1.22 30.81 -18.14
C ILE A 199 0.37 29.63 -17.71
N ASN A 200 -0.60 29.21 -18.52
CA ASN A 200 -1.45 28.07 -18.22
C ASN A 200 -0.66 26.76 -18.13
N THR A 201 0.32 26.55 -19.02
CA THR A 201 1.13 25.34 -19.01
C THR A 201 2.10 25.31 -17.82
N LYS A 202 2.66 26.47 -17.42
CA LYS A 202 3.44 26.59 -16.18
C LYS A 202 2.59 26.24 -14.95
N ASN A 203 1.36 26.73 -14.88
CA ASN A 203 0.46 26.40 -13.78
C ASN A 203 0.16 24.87 -13.72
N ARG A 204 -0.04 24.23 -14.89
CA ARG A 204 -0.23 22.77 -14.95
C ARG A 204 1.03 22.00 -14.57
N TYR A 205 2.21 22.50 -14.90
CA TYR A 205 3.47 21.91 -14.44
C TYR A 205 3.57 21.96 -12.91
N GLU A 206 3.33 23.11 -12.29
CA GLU A 206 3.34 23.25 -10.84
C GLU A 206 2.29 22.35 -10.16
N GLU A 207 1.08 22.28 -10.69
CA GLU A 207 0.02 21.39 -10.20
C GLU A 207 0.43 19.90 -10.30
N SER A 208 1.05 19.49 -11.40
CA SER A 208 1.55 18.13 -11.58
C SER A 208 2.70 17.81 -10.63
N LEU A 209 3.58 18.77 -10.36
CA LEU A 209 4.68 18.64 -9.41
C LEU A 209 4.16 18.50 -7.97
N ILE A 210 3.16 19.29 -7.59
CA ILE A 210 2.47 19.17 -6.29
C ILE A 210 1.83 17.78 -6.17
N THR A 211 1.18 17.30 -7.22
CA THR A 211 0.58 15.96 -7.23
C THR A 211 1.63 14.84 -7.05
N LEU A 212 2.78 14.97 -7.71
CA LEU A 212 3.88 14.01 -7.55
C LEU A 212 4.43 14.04 -6.11
N LYS A 213 4.65 15.25 -5.56
CA LYS A 213 5.10 15.43 -4.17
C LYS A 213 4.11 14.82 -3.16
N ASP A 214 2.81 14.99 -3.37
CA ASP A 214 1.76 14.41 -2.53
C ASP A 214 1.81 12.88 -2.54
N ILE A 215 1.90 12.27 -3.72
CA ILE A 215 2.02 10.81 -3.87
C ILE A 215 3.28 10.27 -3.17
N MET A 216 4.38 11.00 -3.24
CA MET A 216 5.65 10.63 -2.62
C MET A 216 5.71 10.93 -1.13
N PHE A 217 4.76 11.68 -0.56
CA PHE A 217 4.88 12.30 0.76
C PHE A 217 6.13 13.20 0.89
N TYR A 218 6.48 13.88 -0.21
CA TYR A 218 7.59 14.82 -0.24
C TYR A 218 7.14 16.20 0.28
N PRO A 219 7.97 16.94 1.05
CA PRO A 219 7.61 18.26 1.54
C PRO A 219 7.28 19.20 0.39
N ILE A 220 6.10 19.86 0.44
CA ILE A 220 5.62 20.72 -0.64
C ILE A 220 6.53 21.93 -0.84
N GLU A 221 7.13 22.44 0.25
CA GLU A 221 7.96 23.65 0.26
C GLU A 221 9.39 23.42 -0.28
N GLU A 222 9.86 22.17 -0.32
CA GLU A 222 11.19 21.83 -0.83
C GLU A 222 11.19 21.76 -2.35
N GLU A 223 12.23 22.29 -2.98
CA GLU A 223 12.39 22.23 -4.43
C GLU A 223 12.70 20.79 -4.89
N LEU A 224 12.01 20.33 -5.92
CA LEU A 224 12.21 19.02 -6.54
C LEU A 224 12.46 19.21 -8.02
N ILE A 225 13.64 18.81 -8.48
CA ILE A 225 14.03 18.80 -9.90
C ILE A 225 14.00 17.37 -10.40
N LEU A 226 13.31 17.13 -11.52
CA LEU A 226 13.21 15.79 -12.09
C LEU A 226 14.24 15.60 -13.19
N GLU A 227 14.95 14.48 -13.12
CA GLU A 227 15.85 14.06 -14.20
C GLU A 227 15.08 13.17 -15.19
N HIS A 228 15.08 13.57 -16.46
CA HIS A 228 14.47 12.78 -17.52
C HIS A 228 15.53 11.89 -18.17
N SER A 229 15.52 10.60 -17.83
CA SER A 229 16.34 9.59 -18.51
C SER A 229 15.43 8.66 -19.35
N ASN A 230 15.60 8.67 -20.66
CA ASN A 230 14.83 7.84 -21.61
C ASN A 230 15.33 6.37 -21.69
N HIS A 231 15.85 5.80 -20.60
CA HIS A 231 16.46 4.47 -20.64
C HIS A 231 15.50 3.35 -20.23
N LEU A 232 14.45 3.14 -21.03
CA LEU A 232 13.87 1.81 -21.10
C LEU A 232 14.63 1.02 -22.18
N ALA A 233 15.53 0.13 -21.76
CA ALA A 233 16.16 -0.78 -22.70
C ALA A 233 15.08 -1.53 -23.50
N GLU A 234 15.12 -1.44 -24.82
CA GLU A 234 14.30 -2.27 -25.70
C GLU A 234 14.63 -3.73 -25.42
N LYS A 235 13.84 -4.36 -24.57
CA LYS A 235 13.87 -5.81 -24.42
C LYS A 235 12.77 -6.42 -25.27
N SER A 236 13.08 -7.57 -25.83
CA SER A 236 12.27 -8.52 -26.59
C SER A 236 10.76 -8.26 -26.58
N GLU A 237 10.13 -8.25 -27.74
CA GLU A 237 8.68 -8.14 -27.93
C GLU A 237 7.98 -9.38 -27.34
N LEU A 238 7.62 -9.30 -26.05
CA LEU A 238 6.87 -10.34 -25.37
C LEU A 238 5.44 -10.37 -25.89
N THR A 239 4.95 -11.55 -26.26
CA THR A 239 3.54 -11.74 -26.62
C THR A 239 2.70 -12.06 -25.37
N ALA A 240 1.38 -11.87 -25.43
CA ALA A 240 0.50 -12.18 -24.31
C ALA A 240 0.56 -13.67 -23.91
N SER A 241 0.74 -14.58 -24.90
CA SER A 241 0.87 -16.02 -24.66
C SER A 241 2.14 -16.38 -23.87
N ASP A 242 3.22 -15.61 -24.00
CA ASP A 242 4.47 -15.88 -23.30
C ASP A 242 4.40 -15.54 -21.80
N ILE A 243 3.54 -14.58 -21.46
CA ILE A 243 3.48 -13.97 -20.11
C ILE A 243 2.31 -14.52 -19.28
N VAL A 244 1.20 -14.90 -19.93
CA VAL A 244 -0.07 -15.16 -19.25
C VAL A 244 0.00 -16.28 -18.23
N ASP A 245 0.68 -17.38 -18.56
CA ASP A 245 0.79 -18.53 -17.65
C ASP A 245 1.65 -18.20 -16.42
N TYR A 246 2.74 -17.48 -16.63
CA TYR A 246 3.57 -16.95 -15.56
C TYR A 246 2.76 -15.97 -14.67
N ALA A 247 2.10 -15.00 -15.27
CA ALA A 247 1.31 -14.00 -14.54
C ALA A 247 0.20 -14.64 -13.69
N LYS A 248 -0.55 -15.62 -14.24
CA LYS A 248 -1.58 -16.36 -13.49
C LYS A 248 -1.05 -17.07 -12.26
N GLU A 249 0.17 -17.57 -12.32
CA GLU A 249 0.75 -18.32 -11.19
C GLU A 249 1.43 -17.43 -10.17
N TRP A 250 2.19 -16.43 -10.61
CA TRP A 250 3.13 -15.67 -9.78
C TRP A 250 2.66 -14.27 -9.40
N ASN A 251 1.58 -13.76 -10.02
CA ASN A 251 1.05 -12.46 -9.64
C ASN A 251 0.64 -12.42 -8.16
N PRO A 252 1.00 -11.37 -7.40
CA PRO A 252 0.69 -11.27 -5.97
C PRO A 252 -0.80 -11.38 -5.65
N ARG A 253 -1.69 -10.82 -6.49
CA ARG A 253 -3.16 -10.92 -6.30
C ARG A 253 -3.63 -12.38 -6.40
N THR A 254 -3.12 -13.14 -7.36
CA THR A 254 -3.43 -14.57 -7.49
C THR A 254 -2.86 -15.39 -6.32
N LYS A 255 -1.65 -15.05 -5.83
CA LYS A 255 -1.07 -15.68 -4.63
C LYS A 255 -1.96 -15.46 -3.40
N VAL A 256 -2.49 -14.24 -3.20
CA VAL A 256 -3.43 -13.92 -2.10
C VAL A 256 -4.72 -14.71 -2.24
N ALA A 257 -5.35 -14.73 -3.42
CA ALA A 257 -6.59 -15.49 -3.66
C ALA A 257 -6.38 -17.00 -3.45
N ARG A 258 -5.27 -17.56 -3.93
CA ARG A 258 -4.86 -18.96 -3.69
C ARG A 258 -4.67 -19.23 -2.20
N GLY A 259 -4.08 -18.31 -1.46
CA GLY A 259 -3.91 -18.38 -0.01
C GLY A 259 -5.25 -18.46 0.71
N LYS A 260 -6.20 -17.59 0.38
CA LYS A 260 -7.58 -17.58 0.91
C LYS A 260 -8.28 -18.92 0.65
N MET A 261 -8.21 -19.45 -0.58
CA MET A 261 -8.78 -20.75 -0.94
C MET A 261 -8.17 -21.89 -0.09
N LYS A 262 -6.84 -21.92 0.06
CA LYS A 262 -6.16 -22.92 0.89
C LYS A 262 -6.54 -22.80 2.37
N ASN A 263 -6.68 -21.59 2.90
CA ASN A 263 -7.15 -21.36 4.27
C ASN A 263 -8.57 -21.91 4.47
N ALA A 264 -9.50 -21.56 3.58
CA ALA A 264 -10.88 -22.07 3.63
C ALA A 264 -10.94 -23.60 3.57
N MET A 265 -10.07 -24.24 2.77
CA MET A 265 -9.94 -25.70 2.74
C MET A 265 -9.49 -26.28 4.10
N VAL A 266 -8.50 -25.65 4.76
CA VAL A 266 -8.03 -26.07 6.08
C VAL A 266 -9.11 -25.85 7.14
N GLU A 267 -9.85 -24.75 7.07
CA GLU A 267 -10.99 -24.48 7.96
C GLU A 267 -12.12 -25.50 7.79
N LEU A 268 -12.44 -25.90 6.56
CA LEU A 268 -13.40 -26.97 6.29
C LEU A 268 -12.93 -28.30 6.89
N LYS A 269 -11.64 -28.65 6.76
CA LYS A 269 -11.07 -29.84 7.41
C LYS A 269 -11.20 -29.74 8.93
N THR A 270 -10.91 -28.58 9.50
CA THR A 270 -11.02 -28.35 10.95
C THR A 270 -12.47 -28.50 11.43
N ALA A 271 -13.44 -27.96 10.69
CA ALA A 271 -14.86 -28.09 11.01
C ALA A 271 -15.32 -29.55 11.00
N ARG A 272 -14.83 -30.38 10.08
CA ARG A 272 -15.14 -31.83 10.04
C ARG A 272 -14.62 -32.60 11.28
N TRP A 273 -13.48 -32.16 11.84
CA TRP A 273 -12.90 -32.76 13.04
C TRP A 273 -13.44 -32.15 14.35
N GLN A 274 -14.35 -31.17 14.27
CA GLN A 274 -14.97 -30.57 15.46
C GLN A 274 -15.82 -31.55 16.30
N ILE A 275 -16.22 -32.66 15.70
CA ILE A 275 -16.93 -33.79 16.39
C ILE A 275 -15.98 -34.73 17.13
N ALA A 276 -14.66 -34.58 16.94
CA ALA A 276 -13.68 -35.42 17.64
C ALA A 276 -13.65 -35.11 19.15
N PRO A 277 -13.29 -36.08 19.99
CA PRO A 277 -13.08 -35.87 21.41
C PRO A 277 -12.06 -34.77 21.67
N ARG A 278 -12.25 -34.02 22.75
CA ARG A 278 -11.29 -33.03 23.26
C ARG A 278 -10.65 -33.53 24.54
N LEU A 279 -9.33 -33.58 24.58
CA LEU A 279 -8.53 -33.97 25.74
C LEU A 279 -7.82 -32.71 26.29
N SER A 280 -8.02 -32.41 27.56
CA SER A 280 -7.43 -31.26 28.24
C SER A 280 -6.83 -31.68 29.58
N LEU A 281 -5.68 -31.09 29.89
CA LEU A 281 -4.98 -31.22 31.16
C LEU A 281 -5.16 -29.92 31.96
N TYR A 282 -5.60 -30.07 33.21
CA TYR A 282 -5.72 -28.96 34.17
C TYR A 282 -4.86 -29.26 35.37
N GLY A 283 -4.31 -28.20 35.94
CA GLY A 283 -3.63 -28.25 37.22
C GLY A 283 -3.90 -26.98 37.98
N GLY A 284 -3.92 -27.05 39.28
CA GLY A 284 -4.17 -25.87 40.08
C GLY A 284 -3.81 -26.03 41.54
N TRP A 285 -3.67 -24.89 42.17
CA TRP A 285 -3.51 -24.69 43.58
C TRP A 285 -4.59 -23.71 44.04
N SER A 286 -5.21 -23.99 45.20
CA SER A 286 -6.20 -23.10 45.80
C SER A 286 -6.18 -23.15 47.30
N THR A 287 -6.60 -22.05 47.92
CA THR A 287 -6.86 -21.99 49.38
C THR A 287 -8.00 -21.06 49.64
N SER A 288 -8.63 -21.19 50.83
CA SER A 288 -9.77 -20.39 51.20
C SER A 288 -9.69 -19.95 52.67
N TYR A 289 -10.35 -18.85 52.96
CA TYR A 289 -10.56 -18.34 54.32
C TYR A 289 -12.00 -17.98 54.52
N TYR A 290 -12.53 -18.27 55.72
CA TYR A 290 -13.88 -17.87 56.10
C TYR A 290 -13.85 -17.28 57.52
N ASN A 291 -14.80 -16.40 57.83
CA ASN A 291 -15.03 -15.79 59.12
C ASN A 291 -16.50 -15.48 59.32
N TYR A 292 -16.97 -15.37 60.57
CA TYR A 292 -18.35 -15.03 60.91
C TYR A 292 -18.41 -13.61 61.55
N PRO A 293 -18.48 -12.54 60.77
CA PRO A 293 -18.49 -11.17 61.29
C PRO A 293 -19.72 -10.98 62.24
N GLY A 294 -19.48 -10.48 63.44
CA GLY A 294 -20.52 -10.21 64.44
C GLY A 294 -21.02 -11.42 65.21
N ASN A 295 -20.50 -12.64 64.99
CA ASN A 295 -20.83 -13.82 65.78
C ASN A 295 -19.66 -14.26 66.64
N ASN A 296 -19.63 -13.82 67.93
CA ASN A 296 -18.58 -14.14 68.89
C ASN A 296 -18.75 -15.53 69.51
N THR A 297 -19.78 -16.27 69.22
CA THR A 297 -20.05 -17.62 69.80
C THR A 297 -19.34 -18.72 69.01
N VAL A 298 -18.97 -18.47 67.76
CA VAL A 298 -18.26 -19.41 66.88
C VAL A 298 -16.84 -18.93 66.69
N SER A 299 -15.85 -19.66 67.23
CA SER A 299 -14.43 -19.35 67.06
C SER A 299 -14.01 -19.86 65.68
N THR A 300 -13.43 -18.99 64.84
CA THR A 300 -12.82 -19.37 63.59
C THR A 300 -11.29 -19.32 63.69
N PRO A 301 -10.57 -20.26 63.08
CA PRO A 301 -9.11 -20.21 63.02
C PRO A 301 -8.63 -18.91 62.35
N SER A 302 -7.41 -18.46 62.73
CA SER A 302 -6.79 -17.28 62.15
C SER A 302 -6.64 -17.42 60.62
N PHE A 303 -6.57 -16.31 59.92
CA PHE A 303 -6.34 -16.29 58.47
C PHE A 303 -5.09 -17.15 58.09
N LYS A 304 -3.99 -16.99 58.82
CA LYS A 304 -2.74 -17.74 58.55
C LYS A 304 -2.94 -19.26 58.66
N ASN A 305 -3.69 -19.68 59.69
CA ASN A 305 -3.92 -21.12 59.89
C ASN A 305 -4.88 -21.67 58.80
N GLN A 306 -5.94 -20.97 58.46
CA GLN A 306 -6.85 -21.41 57.38
C GLN A 306 -6.17 -21.37 56.06
N PHE A 307 -5.42 -20.32 55.73
CA PHE A 307 -4.68 -20.22 54.49
C PHE A 307 -3.77 -21.41 54.24
N ASN A 308 -3.03 -21.86 55.27
CA ASN A 308 -2.11 -22.99 55.20
C ASN A 308 -2.85 -24.35 55.23
N ASN A 309 -3.91 -24.48 56.04
CA ASN A 309 -4.60 -25.75 56.25
C ASN A 309 -5.60 -26.07 55.14
N ASN A 310 -6.21 -25.04 54.51
CA ASN A 310 -7.15 -25.20 53.40
C ASN A 310 -6.46 -25.26 52.02
N MET A 311 -5.13 -25.28 52.00
CA MET A 311 -4.37 -25.36 50.76
C MET A 311 -4.58 -26.73 50.10
N GLY A 312 -4.91 -26.71 48.82
CA GLY A 312 -5.07 -27.90 48.03
C GLY A 312 -4.49 -27.77 46.64
N GLU A 313 -3.95 -28.88 46.11
CA GLU A 313 -3.41 -28.96 44.76
C GLU A 313 -4.16 -30.08 44.02
N TYR A 314 -4.32 -29.88 42.71
CA TYR A 314 -4.94 -30.91 41.87
C TYR A 314 -4.32 -30.98 40.49
N ILE A 315 -4.33 -32.18 39.89
CA ILE A 315 -4.07 -32.43 38.48
C ILE A 315 -5.25 -33.21 37.94
N GLN A 316 -5.83 -32.74 36.84
CA GLN A 316 -7.03 -33.36 36.26
C GLN A 316 -6.84 -33.52 34.74
N LEU A 317 -7.10 -34.73 34.26
CA LEU A 317 -7.24 -35.04 32.83
C LEU A 317 -8.73 -35.11 32.49
N SER A 318 -9.18 -34.30 31.52
CA SER A 318 -10.57 -34.21 31.13
C SER A 318 -10.71 -34.65 29.65
N LEU A 319 -11.60 -35.61 29.40
CA LEU A 319 -11.99 -36.05 28.07
C LEU A 319 -13.44 -35.63 27.82
N ALA A 320 -13.68 -34.73 26.87
CA ALA A 320 -15.02 -34.31 26.48
C ALA A 320 -15.36 -34.81 25.07
N ILE A 321 -16.46 -35.59 24.96
CA ILE A 321 -16.94 -36.15 23.69
C ILE A 321 -18.27 -35.47 23.35
N PRO A 322 -18.34 -34.65 22.29
CA PRO A 322 -19.59 -34.04 21.89
C PRO A 322 -20.52 -35.05 21.22
N ILE A 323 -21.61 -35.41 21.89
CA ILE A 323 -22.62 -36.39 21.37
C ILE A 323 -23.67 -35.65 20.53
N TYR A 324 -24.22 -34.58 21.05
CA TYR A 324 -25.23 -33.76 20.39
C TYR A 324 -25.05 -32.29 20.74
N ASN A 325 -25.01 -31.45 19.74
CA ASN A 325 -24.79 -29.99 19.89
C ASN A 325 -25.80 -29.17 19.03
N GLN A 326 -27.06 -29.58 19.02
CA GLN A 326 -28.15 -28.89 18.31
C GLN A 326 -27.87 -28.71 16.82
N LEU A 327 -27.27 -29.68 16.17
CA LEU A 327 -26.86 -29.71 14.75
C LEU A 327 -25.80 -28.63 14.39
N TYR A 328 -25.23 -27.93 15.38
CA TYR A 328 -24.23 -26.88 15.14
C TYR A 328 -23.05 -27.39 14.31
N SER A 329 -22.49 -28.53 14.64
CA SER A 329 -21.36 -29.12 13.87
C SER A 329 -21.70 -29.36 12.41
N ILE A 330 -22.88 -29.90 12.12
CA ILE A 330 -23.33 -30.20 10.74
C ILE A 330 -23.54 -28.90 9.97
N THR A 331 -24.19 -27.91 10.59
CA THR A 331 -24.43 -26.62 9.99
C THR A 331 -23.11 -25.87 9.75
N ASN A 332 -22.17 -25.93 10.70
CA ASN A 332 -20.86 -25.33 10.57
C ASN A 332 -20.04 -25.96 9.42
N ILE A 333 -20.06 -27.29 9.30
CA ILE A 333 -19.42 -27.98 8.17
C ILE A 333 -20.00 -27.50 6.82
N ARG A 334 -21.34 -27.38 6.71
CA ARG A 334 -22.00 -26.86 5.49
C ARG A 334 -21.58 -25.42 5.21
N ARG A 335 -21.54 -24.57 6.23
CA ARG A 335 -21.11 -23.18 6.11
C ARG A 335 -19.65 -23.09 5.64
N LYS A 336 -18.75 -23.86 6.24
CA LYS A 336 -17.34 -23.92 5.82
C LYS A 336 -17.14 -24.53 4.42
N LYS A 337 -18.01 -25.44 4.00
CA LYS A 337 -18.03 -25.93 2.61
C LYS A 337 -18.41 -24.82 1.63
N ASN A 338 -19.40 -24.01 1.97
CA ASN A 338 -19.80 -22.87 1.14
C ASN A 338 -18.70 -21.78 1.08
N GLU A 339 -18.01 -21.53 2.21
CA GLU A 339 -16.84 -20.63 2.25
C GLU A 339 -15.71 -21.12 1.33
N TYR A 340 -15.40 -22.41 1.39
CA TYR A 340 -14.40 -23.01 0.49
C TYR A 340 -14.81 -22.92 -0.99
N SER A 341 -16.08 -23.21 -1.31
CA SER A 341 -16.60 -23.07 -2.69
C SER A 341 -16.48 -21.62 -3.19
N ARG A 342 -16.83 -20.64 -2.32
CA ARG A 342 -16.70 -19.21 -2.63
C ARG A 342 -15.25 -18.80 -2.87
N ALA A 343 -14.35 -19.20 -1.96
CA ALA A 343 -12.92 -18.89 -2.11
C ALA A 343 -12.28 -19.55 -3.34
N THR A 344 -12.82 -20.72 -3.77
CA THR A 344 -12.39 -21.38 -5.02
C THR A 344 -12.82 -20.55 -6.23
N ALA A 345 -14.07 -20.11 -6.26
CA ALA A 345 -14.58 -19.24 -7.33
C ALA A 345 -13.84 -17.89 -7.39
N GLU A 346 -13.52 -17.29 -6.23
CA GLU A 346 -12.72 -16.07 -6.16
C GLU A 346 -11.29 -16.26 -6.70
N TYR A 347 -10.69 -17.43 -6.45
CA TYR A 347 -9.38 -17.77 -7.02
C TYR A 347 -9.44 -17.93 -8.54
N GLU A 348 -10.43 -18.65 -9.07
CA GLU A 348 -10.67 -18.79 -10.52
C GLU A 348 -10.93 -17.43 -11.17
N GLN A 349 -11.74 -16.59 -10.53
CA GLN A 349 -12.01 -15.23 -10.97
C GLN A 349 -10.72 -14.40 -11.04
N SER A 350 -9.89 -14.45 -10.00
CA SER A 350 -8.60 -13.73 -9.97
C SER A 350 -7.67 -14.15 -11.11
N GLN A 351 -7.62 -15.45 -11.42
CA GLN A 351 -6.82 -15.94 -12.56
C GLN A 351 -7.35 -15.40 -13.90
N LYS A 352 -8.69 -15.34 -14.05
CA LYS A 352 -9.31 -14.81 -15.28
C LYS A 352 -9.12 -13.31 -15.42
N GLU A 353 -9.15 -12.57 -14.33
CA GLU A 353 -8.86 -11.14 -14.30
C GLU A 353 -7.43 -10.86 -14.75
N ILE A 354 -6.44 -11.57 -14.17
CA ILE A 354 -5.03 -11.44 -14.57
C ILE A 354 -4.83 -11.80 -16.04
N GLU A 355 -5.46 -12.87 -16.53
CA GLU A 355 -5.42 -13.22 -17.96
C GLU A 355 -5.89 -12.05 -18.83
N ASN A 356 -7.07 -11.50 -18.53
CA ASN A 356 -7.63 -10.39 -19.29
C ASN A 356 -6.75 -9.11 -19.21
N GLU A 357 -6.17 -8.84 -18.04
CA GLU A 357 -5.27 -7.70 -17.83
C GLU A 357 -3.97 -7.84 -18.64
N VAL A 358 -3.39 -9.04 -18.73
CA VAL A 358 -2.21 -9.31 -19.55
C VAL A 358 -2.50 -9.07 -21.03
N TYR A 359 -3.60 -9.63 -21.55
CA TYR A 359 -3.99 -9.40 -22.95
C TYR A 359 -4.24 -7.92 -23.26
N ARG A 360 -4.89 -7.21 -22.31
CA ARG A 360 -5.13 -5.77 -22.44
C ARG A 360 -3.82 -4.99 -22.40
N ALA A 361 -2.94 -5.28 -21.47
CA ALA A 361 -1.66 -4.60 -21.33
C ALA A 361 -0.76 -4.74 -22.58
N VAL A 362 -0.70 -5.94 -23.17
CA VAL A 362 0.04 -6.18 -24.41
C VAL A 362 -0.60 -5.42 -25.59
N ASN A 363 -1.93 -5.47 -25.73
CA ASN A 363 -2.63 -4.73 -26.78
C ASN A 363 -2.44 -3.21 -26.64
N GLU A 364 -2.50 -2.69 -25.43
CA GLU A 364 -2.29 -1.26 -25.14
C GLU A 364 -0.84 -0.83 -25.45
N ARG A 365 0.17 -1.67 -25.12
CA ARG A 365 1.56 -1.42 -25.48
C ARG A 365 1.74 -1.37 -27.00
N ASP A 366 1.18 -2.33 -27.72
CA ASP A 366 1.32 -2.41 -29.18
C ASP A 366 0.61 -1.24 -29.87
N GLY A 367 -0.57 -0.85 -29.36
CA GLY A 367 -1.26 0.36 -29.79
C GLY A 367 -0.46 1.64 -29.51
N ALA A 368 0.14 1.75 -28.31
CA ALA A 368 0.99 2.89 -27.96
C ALA A 368 2.26 2.96 -28.81
N LYS A 369 2.88 1.81 -29.17
CA LYS A 369 4.01 1.73 -30.08
C LYS A 369 3.65 2.28 -31.47
N ALA A 370 2.52 1.83 -32.04
CA ALA A 370 2.05 2.33 -33.32
C ALA A 370 1.70 3.83 -33.28
N ALA A 371 1.07 4.28 -32.20
CA ALA A 371 0.78 5.70 -31.99
C ALA A 371 2.06 6.56 -31.91
N LEU A 372 3.08 6.08 -31.20
CA LEU A 372 4.39 6.76 -31.13
C LEU A 372 5.03 6.91 -32.50
N GLN A 373 5.09 5.83 -33.29
CA GLN A 373 5.66 5.88 -34.67
C GLN A 373 4.94 6.89 -35.56
N GLN A 374 3.58 6.97 -35.46
CA GLN A 374 2.84 7.96 -36.21
C GLN A 374 3.04 9.38 -35.70
N ALA A 375 3.08 9.56 -34.36
CA ALA A 375 3.34 10.86 -33.75
C ALA A 375 4.74 11.40 -34.07
N GLU A 376 5.76 10.53 -34.13
CA GLU A 376 7.10 10.90 -34.59
C GLU A 376 7.13 11.35 -36.06
N THR A 377 6.46 10.61 -36.93
CA THR A 377 6.33 10.99 -38.36
C THR A 377 5.61 12.31 -38.49
N PHE A 378 4.49 12.49 -37.76
CA PHE A 378 3.73 13.73 -37.74
C PHE A 378 4.57 14.92 -37.25
N ALA A 379 5.27 14.77 -36.14
CA ALA A 379 6.11 15.82 -35.55
C ALA A 379 7.26 16.24 -36.50
N ASN A 380 7.94 15.26 -37.12
CA ASN A 380 9.02 15.53 -38.06
C ASN A 380 8.53 16.26 -39.31
N THR A 381 7.40 15.82 -39.89
CA THR A 381 6.80 16.46 -41.06
C THR A 381 6.29 17.88 -40.75
N GLN A 382 5.66 18.07 -39.58
CA GLN A 382 5.19 19.41 -39.20
C GLN A 382 6.36 20.36 -38.87
N LYS A 383 7.46 19.84 -38.30
CA LYS A 383 8.70 20.63 -38.08
C LYS A 383 9.26 21.14 -39.40
N GLU A 384 9.33 20.28 -40.41
CA GLU A 384 9.80 20.69 -41.73
C GLU A 384 8.84 21.70 -42.37
N SER A 385 7.55 21.44 -42.34
CA SER A 385 6.51 22.37 -42.82
C SER A 385 6.61 23.72 -42.16
N PHE A 386 6.72 23.76 -40.82
CA PHE A 386 6.88 24.99 -40.06
C PHE A 386 8.12 25.79 -40.49
N ASN A 387 9.27 25.11 -40.61
CA ASN A 387 10.53 25.76 -41.02
C ASN A 387 10.43 26.35 -42.45
N LEU A 388 9.77 25.67 -43.36
CA LEU A 388 9.52 26.17 -44.73
C LEU A 388 8.57 27.37 -44.71
N ASN A 389 7.48 27.32 -43.94
CA ASN A 389 6.53 28.43 -43.83
C ASN A 389 7.13 29.64 -43.11
N LYS A 390 7.99 29.42 -42.10
CA LYS A 390 8.74 30.50 -41.43
C LYS A 390 9.57 31.29 -42.47
N LYS A 391 10.34 30.58 -43.29
CA LYS A 391 11.15 31.21 -44.36
C LYS A 391 10.29 31.98 -45.40
N LYS A 392 9.15 31.40 -45.82
CA LYS A 392 8.23 32.06 -46.76
C LYS A 392 7.60 33.30 -46.14
N PHE A 393 7.26 33.26 -44.86
CA PHE A 393 6.73 34.43 -44.13
C PHE A 393 7.78 35.54 -44.01
N GLU A 394 9.02 35.22 -43.68
CA GLU A 394 10.14 36.14 -43.62
C GLU A 394 10.37 36.84 -44.97
N GLN A 395 10.16 36.11 -46.09
CA GLN A 395 10.25 36.63 -47.47
C GLN A 395 8.97 37.36 -47.95
N GLY A 396 7.94 37.45 -47.13
CA GLY A 396 6.66 38.07 -47.49
C GLY A 396 5.79 37.26 -48.46
N ILE A 397 6.07 35.96 -48.67
CA ILE A 397 5.38 35.12 -49.65
C ILE A 397 4.02 34.61 -49.11
N ILE A 398 3.90 34.40 -47.78
CA ILE A 398 2.69 33.96 -47.12
C ILE A 398 2.20 34.96 -46.08
N SER A 399 0.93 34.86 -45.73
CA SER A 399 0.29 35.70 -44.72
C SER A 399 0.69 35.27 -43.27
N SER A 400 0.51 36.19 -42.30
CA SER A 400 0.65 35.91 -40.88
C SER A 400 -0.25 34.78 -40.40
N ILE A 401 -1.48 34.66 -40.95
CA ILE A 401 -2.44 33.61 -40.62
C ILE A 401 -1.92 32.23 -41.04
N GLU A 402 -1.32 32.12 -42.24
CA GLU A 402 -0.75 30.84 -42.73
C GLU A 402 0.47 30.43 -41.88
N TYR A 403 1.31 31.39 -41.48
CA TYR A 403 2.44 31.16 -40.59
C TYR A 403 1.97 30.68 -39.22
N GLN A 404 0.95 31.33 -38.60
CA GLN A 404 0.36 30.96 -37.33
C GLN A 404 -0.22 29.53 -37.39
N THR A 405 -0.95 29.21 -38.46
CA THR A 405 -1.51 27.88 -38.66
C THR A 405 -0.42 26.80 -38.67
N ALA A 406 0.71 27.06 -39.36
CA ALA A 406 1.85 26.14 -39.39
C ALA A 406 2.52 26.02 -38.01
N SER A 407 2.67 27.12 -37.27
CA SER A 407 3.19 27.13 -35.91
C SER A 407 2.31 26.35 -34.94
N GLY A 408 0.99 26.54 -34.99
CA GLY A 408 0.02 25.81 -34.15
C GLY A 408 0.07 24.30 -34.40
N LYS A 409 0.08 23.87 -35.67
CA LYS A 409 0.22 22.46 -36.04
C LYS A 409 1.53 21.83 -35.61
N TYR A 410 2.63 22.58 -35.65
CA TYR A 410 3.92 22.11 -35.16
C TYR A 410 3.90 21.89 -33.64
N LEU A 411 3.33 22.83 -32.86
CA LEU A 411 3.19 22.69 -31.42
C LEU A 411 2.31 21.46 -31.05
N GLU A 412 1.17 21.31 -31.72
CA GLU A 412 0.27 20.15 -31.55
C GLU A 412 0.99 18.83 -31.81
N ALA A 413 1.76 18.78 -32.91
CA ALA A 413 2.51 17.58 -33.29
C ALA A 413 3.61 17.23 -32.26
N MET A 414 4.33 18.23 -31.74
CA MET A 414 5.35 18.02 -30.70
C MET A 414 4.73 17.57 -29.37
N ALA A 415 3.62 18.17 -28.93
CA ALA A 415 2.89 17.75 -27.75
C ALA A 415 2.36 16.32 -27.88
N SER A 416 1.83 15.97 -29.06
CA SER A 416 1.33 14.63 -29.37
C SER A 416 2.45 13.59 -29.35
N LYS A 417 3.62 13.91 -29.95
CA LYS A 417 4.79 13.03 -29.89
C LYS A 417 5.23 12.77 -28.44
N LEU A 418 5.40 13.83 -27.66
CA LEU A 418 5.83 13.71 -26.28
C LEU A 418 4.86 12.87 -25.45
N ASN A 419 3.56 13.10 -25.58
CA ASN A 419 2.55 12.29 -24.88
C ASN A 419 2.59 10.82 -25.32
N ALA A 420 2.72 10.54 -26.62
CA ALA A 420 2.81 9.17 -27.16
C ALA A 420 4.05 8.43 -26.65
N GLU A 421 5.20 9.11 -26.54
CA GLU A 421 6.44 8.58 -26.01
C GLU A 421 6.28 8.15 -24.55
N LEU A 422 5.78 9.05 -23.69
CA LEU A 422 5.59 8.78 -22.26
C LEU A 422 4.54 7.69 -22.02
N GLN A 423 3.44 7.68 -22.79
CA GLN A 423 2.44 6.61 -22.74
C GLN A 423 3.03 5.25 -23.12
N TYR A 424 3.84 5.20 -24.18
CA TYR A 424 4.52 3.94 -24.59
C TYR A 424 5.43 3.42 -23.48
N LEU A 425 6.21 4.30 -22.82
CA LEU A 425 7.07 3.92 -21.70
C LEU A 425 6.27 3.28 -20.54
N ILE A 426 5.16 3.90 -20.14
CA ILE A 426 4.26 3.38 -19.09
C ILE A 426 3.72 2.00 -19.50
N LYS A 427 3.23 1.83 -20.73
CA LYS A 427 2.67 0.55 -21.19
C LYS A 427 3.72 -0.56 -21.28
N CYS A 428 4.95 -0.24 -21.66
CA CYS A 428 6.06 -1.17 -21.61
C CYS A 428 6.35 -1.62 -20.17
N ALA A 429 6.37 -0.71 -19.21
CA ALA A 429 6.60 -1.02 -17.82
C ALA A 429 5.52 -1.96 -17.25
N ILE A 430 4.24 -1.74 -17.59
CA ILE A 430 3.12 -2.60 -17.18
C ILE A 430 3.27 -4.02 -17.75
N VAL A 431 3.66 -4.18 -19.02
CA VAL A 431 3.88 -5.51 -19.61
C VAL A 431 5.03 -6.25 -18.94
N ARG A 432 6.14 -5.55 -18.63
CA ARG A 432 7.27 -6.13 -17.88
C ARG A 432 6.88 -6.56 -16.48
N TYR A 433 6.02 -5.79 -15.81
CA TYR A 433 5.50 -6.17 -14.50
C TYR A 433 4.75 -7.51 -14.56
N TYR A 434 3.91 -7.74 -15.57
CA TYR A 434 3.24 -9.03 -15.75
C TYR A 434 4.22 -10.16 -16.11
N ASN A 435 5.38 -9.85 -16.66
CA ASN A 435 6.47 -10.81 -16.89
C ASN A 435 7.33 -11.05 -15.63
N GLY A 436 7.02 -10.39 -14.50
CA GLY A 436 7.66 -10.60 -13.20
C GLY A 436 8.77 -9.61 -12.85
N GLU A 437 8.92 -8.53 -13.60
CA GLU A 437 9.85 -7.45 -13.27
C GLU A 437 9.14 -6.40 -12.42
N SER A 438 9.52 -6.22 -11.16
CA SER A 438 9.00 -5.15 -10.31
C SER A 438 9.27 -3.79 -10.96
N TYR A 439 8.31 -2.84 -10.85
CA TYR A 439 8.45 -1.50 -11.44
C TYR A 439 9.73 -0.79 -11.02
N ILE A 440 10.15 -0.91 -9.76
CA ILE A 440 11.36 -0.26 -9.25
C ILE A 440 12.66 -0.79 -9.89
N ASN A 441 12.66 -2.01 -10.40
CA ASN A 441 13.83 -2.63 -11.01
C ASN A 441 13.93 -2.40 -12.53
N GLN A 442 12.97 -1.69 -13.10
CA GLN A 442 12.88 -1.43 -14.53
C GLN A 442 13.60 -0.14 -14.95
N PHE A 443 13.91 0.73 -13.97
CA PHE A 443 14.50 2.06 -14.18
C PHE A 443 15.80 2.27 -13.41
#